data_ca3cadd28b8b20cffe0d60fab432ee23
#
_entry.id   ca3cadd28b8b20cffe0d60fab432ee23
#
_cell.length_a   1.000
_cell.length_b   1.000
_cell.length_c   1.000
_cell.angle_alpha   90.00
_cell.angle_beta   90.00
_cell.angle_gamma   90.00
#
_symmetry.space_group_name_H-M   'P 1'
#
loop_
_entity.id
_entity.type
_entity.pdbx_description
1 polymer ?
#
loop_
_entity_poly.entity_id
_entity_poly.type
_entity_poly.pdbx_seq_one_letter_code
_entity_poly.pdbx_strand_id
1 'polypeptide(L)'
;MVINMRKSGILLPVSSLPSRYGIGCFSKEAYKFIDRLKEAGQAYWQILPLGPTSYGDSPYQSFSTFAGNPYFIDPEDLVARGYVTAEQCNAYDFGTDIHSVDYGKIYKSRFRLLKEAFDNSHIEEDARFQEFVQKNAYWLEDYALYMAVKDGFRGICWAAWEDDIKLRTPAAMDKYRRKYAKEIAFYQFQQYLFQVQWEKLKTYANDNGIKIIGDIPIYVAFDSSDAWANPELFQFDENCEPVAVAGCPPDAFSATGQLWGNPLYNWEHHKETGYAWWMQRLAACFERYDVVRIDHFRGFDAYYAIPYGEPTAEHGHWEQGPGYDIFRSMKEKLGEKEVIAEDLGFLTPSVIELVKKSGYPGMKILQFAFDSREESDYLPHNYTHNCVVYTGTHDNDTVMGWYDTLKGADKKLCDDYLRLKNADGEPIPREQIPWEFVRAAMSSVADMAIIPMQDYLGLGSEARINIPSTLGINWMWRMGNGDFTKELAGRIRSMTKLYGR
;
A
#
# COMPACT_ATOMS: atom_id res chain seq x y z
N MET A 1 -30.60 -17.48 -7.33
CA MET A 1 -29.64 -16.76 -8.19
C MET A 1 -29.23 -15.53 -7.39
N VAL A 2 -28.09 -15.59 -6.67
CA VAL A 2 -27.55 -14.41 -6.00
C VAL A 2 -26.98 -13.56 -7.12
N ILE A 3 -27.64 -12.48 -7.49
CA ILE A 3 -27.06 -11.47 -8.38
C ILE A 3 -25.90 -10.89 -7.59
N ASN A 4 -24.69 -11.29 -7.94
CA ASN A 4 -23.48 -10.67 -7.40
C ASN A 4 -23.55 -9.20 -7.83
N MET A 5 -23.91 -8.31 -6.89
CA MET A 5 -24.03 -6.89 -7.21
C MET A 5 -22.64 -6.36 -7.48
N ARG A 6 -22.39 -5.87 -8.70
CA ARG A 6 -21.17 -5.16 -9.03
C ARG A 6 -21.03 -3.97 -8.09
N LYS A 7 -19.81 -3.63 -7.72
CA LYS A 7 -19.53 -2.53 -6.79
C LYS A 7 -18.41 -1.65 -7.32
N SER A 8 -18.33 -0.44 -6.78
CA SER A 8 -17.25 0.49 -7.07
C SER A 8 -16.62 1.07 -5.81
N GLY A 9 -15.44 1.63 -5.98
CA GLY A 9 -14.68 2.30 -4.93
C GLY A 9 -13.72 3.34 -5.48
N ILE A 10 -13.09 4.05 -4.56
CA ILE A 10 -12.07 5.06 -4.86
C ILE A 10 -10.74 4.63 -4.28
N LEU A 11 -9.67 4.75 -5.07
CA LEU A 11 -8.29 4.63 -4.61
C LEU A 11 -7.80 6.01 -4.19
N LEU A 12 -7.42 6.13 -2.91
CA LEU A 12 -6.75 7.30 -2.36
C LEU A 12 -5.90 6.87 -1.16
N PRO A 13 -4.57 7.03 -1.21
CA PRO A 13 -3.71 6.78 -0.05
C PRO A 13 -4.10 7.61 1.16
N VAL A 14 -3.94 7.08 2.37
CA VAL A 14 -4.16 7.87 3.59
C VAL A 14 -3.27 9.11 3.62
N SER A 15 -2.00 8.98 3.18
CA SER A 15 -1.07 10.10 3.06
C SER A 15 -1.57 11.22 2.17
N SER A 16 -2.42 10.90 1.19
CA SER A 16 -2.98 11.85 0.21
C SER A 16 -4.26 12.55 0.67
N LEU A 17 -4.77 12.26 1.87
CA LEU A 17 -5.89 12.99 2.46
C LEU A 17 -5.49 14.44 2.79
N PRO A 18 -6.43 15.39 2.76
CA PRO A 18 -6.20 16.73 3.27
C PRO A 18 -5.78 16.72 4.74
N SER A 19 -4.83 17.58 5.11
CA SER A 19 -4.41 17.75 6.50
C SER A 19 -3.65 19.04 6.68
N ARG A 20 -3.86 19.73 7.79
CA ARG A 20 -3.03 20.89 8.19
C ARG A 20 -1.65 20.48 8.73
N TYR A 21 -1.44 19.18 8.94
CA TYR A 21 -0.20 18.62 9.48
C TYR A 21 0.72 18.03 8.41
N GLY A 22 0.63 18.54 7.18
CA GLY A 22 1.56 18.29 6.10
C GLY A 22 1.44 16.93 5.40
N ILE A 23 0.76 15.96 6.00
CA ILE A 23 0.47 14.63 5.45
C ILE A 23 -0.93 14.18 5.90
N GLY A 24 -1.64 13.43 5.07
CA GLY A 24 -2.91 12.83 5.47
C GLY A 24 -2.76 11.92 6.68
N CYS A 25 -3.73 11.93 7.57
CA CYS A 25 -3.74 11.14 8.80
C CYS A 25 -5.18 10.77 9.19
N PHE A 26 -5.35 10.04 10.30
CA PHE A 26 -6.66 9.56 10.78
C PHE A 26 -7.51 10.68 11.41
N SER A 27 -7.44 11.87 10.82
CA SER A 27 -8.09 13.08 11.26
C SER A 27 -9.54 13.17 10.80
N LYS A 28 -10.23 14.24 11.23
CA LYS A 28 -11.58 14.57 10.79
C LYS A 28 -11.75 14.57 9.26
N GLU A 29 -10.68 14.85 8.49
CA GLU A 29 -10.75 14.85 7.03
C GLU A 29 -10.86 13.42 6.46
N ALA A 30 -10.31 12.41 7.16
CA ALA A 30 -10.51 11.01 6.80
C ALA A 30 -11.99 10.59 7.01
N TYR A 31 -12.61 11.01 8.09
CA TYR A 31 -14.04 10.77 8.34
C TYR A 31 -14.92 11.48 7.30
N LYS A 32 -14.61 12.72 6.94
CA LYS A 32 -15.33 13.44 5.88
C LYS A 32 -15.17 12.74 4.52
N PHE A 33 -13.99 12.17 4.24
CA PHE A 33 -13.78 11.41 3.01
C PHE A 33 -14.70 10.18 2.97
N ILE A 34 -14.85 9.46 4.06
CA ILE A 34 -15.79 8.34 4.19
C ILE A 34 -17.25 8.81 3.96
N ASP A 35 -17.64 9.95 4.53
CA ASP A 35 -18.96 10.54 4.30
C ASP A 35 -19.19 10.82 2.81
N ARG A 36 -18.18 11.36 2.13
CA ARG A 36 -18.25 11.61 0.68
C ARG A 36 -18.32 10.33 -0.14
N LEU A 37 -17.59 9.28 0.25
CA LEU A 37 -17.70 7.97 -0.40
C LEU A 37 -19.13 7.43 -0.31
N LYS A 38 -19.74 7.51 0.86
CA LYS A 38 -21.15 7.13 1.07
C LYS A 38 -22.11 7.97 0.21
N GLU A 39 -21.95 9.30 0.21
CA GLU A 39 -22.72 10.20 -0.64
C GLU A 39 -22.55 9.87 -2.12
N ALA A 40 -21.35 9.48 -2.55
CA ALA A 40 -21.03 9.07 -3.92
C ALA A 40 -21.54 7.65 -4.27
N GLY A 41 -22.12 6.91 -3.32
CA GLY A 41 -22.60 5.54 -3.50
C GLY A 41 -21.50 4.52 -3.67
N GLN A 42 -20.30 4.81 -3.18
CA GLN A 42 -19.17 3.88 -3.25
C GLN A 42 -19.28 2.82 -2.15
N ALA A 43 -18.72 1.64 -2.41
CA ALA A 43 -18.67 0.52 -1.47
C ALA A 43 -17.25 0.28 -0.92
N TYR A 44 -16.22 0.82 -1.59
CA TYR A 44 -14.82 0.59 -1.23
C TYR A 44 -14.00 1.87 -1.17
N TRP A 45 -13.10 1.89 -0.21
CA TRP A 45 -11.95 2.78 -0.17
C TRP A 45 -10.67 1.94 -0.28
N GLN A 46 -9.94 2.05 -1.39
CA GLN A 46 -8.65 1.40 -1.53
C GLN A 46 -7.55 2.35 -1.07
N ILE A 47 -6.68 1.85 -0.22
CA ILE A 47 -5.51 2.56 0.32
C ILE A 47 -4.23 1.81 -0.03
N LEU A 48 -3.08 2.45 0.18
CA LEU A 48 -1.77 1.83 0.08
C LEU A 48 -1.34 1.23 1.43
N PRO A 49 -0.24 0.44 1.49
CA PRO A 49 0.25 -0.13 2.74
C PRO A 49 0.39 0.90 3.86
N LEU A 50 -0.04 0.55 5.05
CA LEU A 50 -0.04 1.45 6.22
C LEU A 50 1.22 1.30 7.10
N GLY A 51 2.24 0.57 6.65
CA GLY A 51 3.48 0.36 7.40
C GLY A 51 4.35 1.62 7.50
N PRO A 52 5.24 1.68 8.51
CA PRO A 52 6.21 2.76 8.63
C PRO A 52 7.16 2.74 7.43
N THR A 53 7.34 3.90 6.80
CA THR A 53 8.17 4.02 5.60
C THR A 53 9.65 4.13 5.96
N SER A 54 10.51 3.53 5.13
CA SER A 54 11.96 3.64 5.20
C SER A 54 12.48 4.79 4.32
N TYR A 55 13.77 4.80 4.04
CA TYR A 55 14.37 5.75 3.12
C TYR A 55 13.71 5.68 1.73
N GLY A 56 13.33 6.85 1.19
CA GLY A 56 12.60 6.97 -0.08
C GLY A 56 11.08 7.02 0.07
N ASP A 57 10.57 6.98 1.31
CA ASP A 57 9.17 7.20 1.69
C ASP A 57 8.16 6.24 1.04
N SER A 58 8.64 5.15 0.40
CA SER A 58 7.79 4.15 -0.23
C SER A 58 7.01 3.35 0.81
N PRO A 59 5.67 3.25 0.71
CA PRO A 59 4.88 2.39 1.57
C PRO A 59 5.14 0.89 1.35
N TYR A 60 5.80 0.53 0.24
CA TYR A 60 6.19 -0.86 -0.08
C TYR A 60 7.57 -1.25 0.49
N GLN A 61 8.31 -0.28 1.05
CA GLN A 61 9.58 -0.51 1.75
C GLN A 61 9.41 -0.12 3.22
N SER A 62 8.91 -1.05 4.02
CA SER A 62 8.56 -0.81 5.41
C SER A 62 9.55 -1.43 6.39
N PHE A 63 9.78 -0.76 7.52
CA PHE A 63 10.56 -1.33 8.63
C PHE A 63 9.88 -2.50 9.33
N SER A 64 8.60 -2.74 9.07
CA SER A 64 7.87 -3.90 9.59
C SER A 64 6.60 -4.14 8.78
N THR A 65 6.29 -5.43 8.52
CA THR A 65 5.03 -5.83 7.89
C THR A 65 3.83 -5.77 8.85
N PHE A 66 4.08 -5.66 10.16
CA PHE A 66 3.05 -5.62 11.20
C PHE A 66 2.78 -4.21 11.74
N ALA A 67 3.80 -3.36 11.79
CA ALA A 67 3.68 -2.04 12.38
C ALA A 67 2.87 -1.06 11.50
N GLY A 68 2.28 -0.07 12.16
CA GLY A 68 1.61 1.06 11.50
C GLY A 68 2.51 2.30 11.42
N ASN A 69 2.29 3.13 10.40
CA ASN A 69 3.06 4.36 10.16
C ASN A 69 2.66 5.46 11.16
N PRO A 70 3.59 5.93 12.00
CA PRO A 70 3.32 7.00 12.97
C PRO A 70 2.89 8.32 12.33
N TYR A 71 3.17 8.53 11.03
CA TYR A 71 2.70 9.72 10.30
C TYR A 71 1.19 9.83 10.24
N PHE A 72 0.47 8.71 10.32
CA PHE A 72 -0.99 8.69 10.24
C PHE A 72 -1.70 8.95 11.58
N ILE A 73 -0.96 9.03 12.69
CA ILE A 73 -1.52 9.43 13.99
C ILE A 73 -1.98 10.88 13.90
N ASP A 74 -3.24 11.15 14.27
CA ASP A 74 -3.81 12.49 14.26
C ASP A 74 -3.33 13.32 15.46
N PRO A 75 -2.65 14.46 15.25
CA PRO A 75 -2.27 15.36 16.33
C PRO A 75 -3.44 15.95 17.12
N GLU A 76 -4.62 16.11 16.49
CA GLU A 76 -5.81 16.59 17.22
C GLU A 76 -6.29 15.59 18.28
N ASP A 77 -6.13 14.28 18.04
CA ASP A 77 -6.43 13.27 19.06
C ASP A 77 -5.44 13.34 20.23
N LEU A 78 -4.16 13.70 19.97
CA LEU A 78 -3.18 13.93 21.03
C LEU A 78 -3.56 15.13 21.90
N VAL A 79 -4.06 16.21 21.27
CA VAL A 79 -4.59 17.39 22.00
C VAL A 79 -5.82 17.01 22.81
N ALA A 80 -6.76 16.26 22.23
CA ALA A 80 -7.97 15.82 22.91
C ALA A 80 -7.69 14.91 24.12
N ARG A 81 -6.60 14.15 24.08
CA ARG A 81 -6.11 13.33 25.21
C ARG A 81 -5.34 14.13 26.25
N GLY A 82 -5.02 15.39 25.99
CA GLY A 82 -4.20 16.23 26.87
C GLY A 82 -2.70 15.87 26.88
N TYR A 83 -2.23 15.11 25.88
CA TYR A 83 -0.81 14.74 25.77
C TYR A 83 0.05 15.88 25.22
N VAL A 84 -0.54 16.75 24.39
CA VAL A 84 0.06 18.00 23.89
C VAL A 84 -1.00 19.09 23.84
N THR A 85 -0.57 20.34 23.69
CA THR A 85 -1.48 21.47 23.45
C THR A 85 -1.59 21.82 21.98
N ALA A 86 -2.62 22.57 21.59
CA ALA A 86 -2.75 23.08 20.23
C ALA A 86 -1.59 24.01 19.85
N GLU A 87 -1.06 24.80 20.81
CA GLU A 87 0.09 25.68 20.64
C GLU A 87 1.36 24.88 20.33
N GLN A 88 1.59 23.75 21.03
CA GLN A 88 2.70 22.86 20.75
C GLN A 88 2.59 22.28 19.32
N CYS A 89 1.40 21.81 18.92
CA CYS A 89 1.18 21.35 17.56
C CYS A 89 1.48 22.43 16.51
N ASN A 90 1.09 23.69 16.76
CA ASN A 90 1.30 24.81 15.85
C ASN A 90 2.74 25.31 15.81
N ALA A 91 3.58 24.95 16.78
CA ALA A 91 4.99 25.33 16.83
C ALA A 91 5.86 24.53 15.86
N TYR A 92 5.38 23.41 15.33
CA TYR A 92 6.09 22.55 14.40
C TYR A 92 5.82 22.92 12.94
N ASP A 93 6.86 22.86 12.11
CA ASP A 93 6.76 23.04 10.65
C ASP A 93 6.51 21.68 9.97
N PHE A 94 5.30 21.46 9.47
CA PHE A 94 4.90 20.27 8.72
C PHE A 94 4.89 20.48 7.20
N GLY A 95 5.37 21.62 6.71
CA GLY A 95 5.24 22.04 5.32
C GLY A 95 3.99 22.90 5.09
N THR A 96 4.03 23.69 4.03
CA THR A 96 2.97 24.65 3.68
C THR A 96 2.23 24.33 2.39
N ASP A 97 2.76 23.39 1.58
CA ASP A 97 2.11 22.96 0.35
C ASP A 97 0.93 22.04 0.69
N ILE A 98 -0.27 22.45 0.27
CA ILE A 98 -1.49 21.68 0.51
C ILE A 98 -1.63 20.49 -0.43
N HIS A 99 -0.89 20.45 -1.53
CA HIS A 99 -0.92 19.40 -2.55
C HIS A 99 0.30 18.49 -2.55
N SER A 100 1.28 18.74 -1.68
CA SER A 100 2.48 17.94 -1.62
C SER A 100 2.95 17.70 -0.19
N VAL A 101 3.50 16.50 0.07
CA VAL A 101 4.12 16.12 1.35
C VAL A 101 5.60 16.51 1.33
N ASP A 102 6.05 17.27 2.31
CA ASP A 102 7.48 17.46 2.61
C ASP A 102 7.91 16.44 3.67
N TYR A 103 8.33 15.25 3.24
CA TYR A 103 8.72 14.16 4.14
C TYR A 103 9.87 14.54 5.09
N GLY A 104 10.79 15.40 4.65
CA GLY A 104 11.86 15.87 5.51
C GLY A 104 11.38 16.70 6.70
N LYS A 105 10.36 17.54 6.50
CA LYS A 105 9.69 18.29 7.57
C LYS A 105 8.79 17.39 8.42
N ILE A 106 8.03 16.49 7.78
CA ILE A 106 7.19 15.52 8.49
C ILE A 106 8.02 14.68 9.44
N TYR A 107 9.12 14.08 8.97
CA TYR A 107 10.00 13.27 9.81
C TYR A 107 10.46 14.03 11.05
N LYS A 108 11.00 15.24 10.87
CA LYS A 108 11.52 16.04 11.97
C LYS A 108 10.43 16.48 12.96
N SER A 109 9.32 16.95 12.44
CA SER A 109 8.25 17.55 13.26
C SER A 109 7.37 16.49 13.93
N ARG A 110 6.97 15.44 13.19
CA ARG A 110 6.06 14.43 13.71
C ARG A 110 6.66 13.63 14.86
N PHE A 111 7.90 13.16 14.71
CA PHE A 111 8.54 12.37 15.78
C PHE A 111 8.82 13.19 17.04
N ARG A 112 9.13 14.48 16.90
CA ARG A 112 9.30 15.37 18.06
C ARG A 112 7.98 15.59 18.79
N LEU A 113 6.90 15.86 18.05
CA LEU A 113 5.56 16.02 18.62
C LEU A 113 5.10 14.73 19.33
N LEU A 114 5.31 13.56 18.70
CA LEU A 114 4.98 12.27 19.31
C LEU A 114 5.81 11.99 20.57
N LYS A 115 7.08 12.45 20.59
CA LYS A 115 7.93 12.31 21.77
C LYS A 115 7.45 13.17 22.94
N GLU A 116 7.04 14.42 22.68
CA GLU A 116 6.42 15.26 23.70
C GLU A 116 5.12 14.63 24.23
N ALA A 117 4.28 14.10 23.31
CA ALA A 117 3.07 13.40 23.68
C ALA A 117 3.34 12.18 24.56
N PHE A 118 4.36 11.39 24.24
CA PHE A 118 4.78 10.24 25.05
C PHE A 118 5.25 10.67 26.44
N ASP A 119 6.15 11.65 26.52
CA ASP A 119 6.72 12.12 27.79
C ASP A 119 5.63 12.70 28.73
N ASN A 120 4.53 13.20 28.19
CA ASN A 120 3.40 13.76 28.96
C ASN A 120 2.27 12.74 29.23
N SER A 121 2.26 11.59 28.56
CA SER A 121 1.09 10.70 28.53
C SER A 121 0.94 9.80 29.76
N HIS A 122 2.06 9.51 30.47
CA HIS A 122 2.12 8.46 31.50
C HIS A 122 1.47 7.15 31.06
N ILE A 123 1.69 6.79 29.77
CA ILE A 123 0.96 5.71 29.08
C ILE A 123 1.19 4.33 29.72
N GLU A 124 2.32 4.15 30.37
CA GLU A 124 2.68 2.93 31.10
C GLU A 124 1.70 2.57 32.23
N GLU A 125 0.91 3.53 32.72
CA GLU A 125 -0.13 3.33 33.71
C GLU A 125 -1.50 2.96 33.07
N ASP A 126 -1.67 3.09 31.72
CA ASP A 126 -2.92 2.74 31.04
C ASP A 126 -3.01 1.20 30.82
N ALA A 127 -4.00 0.57 31.45
CA ALA A 127 -4.22 -0.87 31.35
C ALA A 127 -4.49 -1.34 29.91
N ARG A 128 -5.12 -0.51 29.08
CA ARG A 128 -5.38 -0.84 27.65
C ARG A 128 -4.10 -0.82 26.84
N PHE A 129 -3.16 0.07 27.17
CA PHE A 129 -1.83 0.05 26.57
C PHE A 129 -1.06 -1.22 26.96
N GLN A 130 -1.10 -1.61 28.20
CA GLN A 130 -0.45 -2.85 28.67
C GLN A 130 -1.04 -4.08 27.99
N GLU A 131 -2.38 -4.16 27.88
CA GLU A 131 -3.08 -5.22 27.14
C GLU A 131 -2.67 -5.25 25.68
N PHE A 132 -2.60 -4.08 25.01
CA PHE A 132 -2.14 -3.96 23.63
C PHE A 132 -0.72 -4.50 23.47
N VAL A 133 0.22 -4.09 24.32
CA VAL A 133 1.61 -4.57 24.28
C VAL A 133 1.67 -6.08 24.45
N GLN A 134 0.94 -6.63 25.41
CA GLN A 134 0.90 -8.07 25.65
C GLN A 134 0.30 -8.86 24.48
N LYS A 135 -0.84 -8.39 23.93
CA LYS A 135 -1.50 -9.04 22.79
C LYS A 135 -0.62 -9.06 21.55
N ASN A 136 0.18 -8.02 21.33
CA ASN A 136 1.02 -7.85 20.15
C ASN A 136 2.49 -8.21 20.38
N ALA A 137 2.85 -8.80 21.51
CA ALA A 137 4.24 -9.09 21.89
C ALA A 137 5.01 -9.85 20.80
N TYR A 138 4.34 -10.76 20.06
CA TYR A 138 4.92 -11.63 19.02
C TYR A 138 5.61 -10.91 17.85
N TRP A 139 5.32 -9.61 17.66
CA TRP A 139 5.98 -8.75 16.67
C TRP A 139 6.46 -7.42 17.25
N LEU A 140 5.70 -6.87 18.23
CA LEU A 140 5.91 -5.53 18.74
C LEU A 140 7.19 -5.40 19.58
N GLU A 141 7.58 -6.44 20.29
CA GLU A 141 8.82 -6.46 21.07
C GLU A 141 10.06 -6.33 20.18
N ASP A 142 10.11 -7.13 19.12
CA ASP A 142 11.22 -7.09 18.16
C ASP A 142 11.21 -5.80 17.33
N TYR A 143 10.05 -5.33 16.89
CA TYR A 143 9.93 -4.07 16.17
C TYR A 143 10.38 -2.86 17.00
N ALA A 144 9.89 -2.76 18.25
CA ALA A 144 10.23 -1.63 19.11
C ALA A 144 11.73 -1.63 19.50
N LEU A 145 12.30 -2.80 19.76
CA LEU A 145 13.74 -2.94 19.99
C LEU A 145 14.54 -2.59 18.72
N TYR A 146 14.15 -3.13 17.56
CA TYR A 146 14.79 -2.84 16.27
C TYR A 146 14.87 -1.34 16.01
N MET A 147 13.75 -0.63 16.15
CA MET A 147 13.71 0.81 15.93
C MET A 147 14.54 1.58 16.94
N ALA A 148 14.50 1.21 18.21
CA ALA A 148 15.31 1.84 19.26
C ALA A 148 16.82 1.63 19.04
N VAL A 149 17.22 0.44 18.62
CA VAL A 149 18.61 0.13 18.26
C VAL A 149 19.03 0.90 17.01
N LYS A 150 18.17 0.92 15.99
CA LYS A 150 18.39 1.66 14.75
C LYS A 150 18.64 3.15 14.99
N ASP A 151 17.86 3.79 15.86
CA ASP A 151 18.07 5.16 16.28
C ASP A 151 19.42 5.34 16.99
N GLY A 152 19.78 4.40 17.85
CA GLY A 152 21.06 4.36 18.54
C GLY A 152 22.26 4.26 17.58
N PHE A 153 22.09 3.60 16.46
CA PHE A 153 23.03 3.50 15.33
C PHE A 153 22.81 4.56 14.24
N ARG A 154 22.06 5.64 14.54
CA ARG A 154 21.82 6.79 13.64
C ARG A 154 21.15 6.41 12.31
N GLY A 155 20.26 5.43 12.35
CA GLY A 155 19.45 5.03 11.20
C GLY A 155 20.15 4.09 10.19
N ILE A 156 21.39 3.65 10.43
CA ILE A 156 22.06 2.71 9.52
C ILE A 156 21.31 1.35 9.48
N CYS A 157 21.45 0.65 8.36
CA CYS A 157 20.88 -0.68 8.17
C CYS A 157 21.42 -1.66 9.23
N TRP A 158 20.56 -2.56 9.71
CA TRP A 158 20.92 -3.56 10.72
C TRP A 158 22.07 -4.48 10.30
N ALA A 159 22.24 -4.71 9.02
CA ALA A 159 23.36 -5.49 8.48
C ALA A 159 24.74 -4.89 8.81
N ALA A 160 24.78 -3.57 9.08
CA ALA A 160 26.00 -2.84 9.46
C ALA A 160 26.10 -2.58 10.98
N TRP A 161 25.24 -3.17 11.80
CA TRP A 161 25.35 -3.10 13.27
C TRP A 161 26.51 -3.95 13.80
N GLU A 162 26.83 -3.77 15.08
CA GLU A 162 27.79 -4.64 15.78
C GLU A 162 27.29 -6.10 15.73
N ASP A 163 28.20 -7.05 15.52
CA ASP A 163 27.86 -8.46 15.29
C ASP A 163 27.01 -9.07 16.42
N ASP A 164 27.24 -8.66 17.68
CA ASP A 164 26.52 -9.16 18.83
C ASP A 164 25.02 -8.88 18.75
N ILE A 165 24.62 -7.67 18.33
CA ILE A 165 23.21 -7.27 18.18
C ILE A 165 22.68 -7.61 16.78
N LYS A 166 23.51 -7.54 15.73
CA LYS A 166 23.16 -8.01 14.39
C LYS A 166 22.68 -9.45 14.41
N LEU A 167 23.45 -10.33 15.09
CA LEU A 167 23.16 -11.76 15.23
C LEU A 167 22.28 -12.10 16.45
N ARG A 168 21.73 -11.08 17.12
CA ARG A 168 20.76 -11.23 18.21
C ARG A 168 21.25 -12.15 19.35
N THR A 169 22.53 -12.05 19.72
CA THR A 169 23.03 -12.87 20.85
C THR A 169 22.23 -12.58 22.12
N PRO A 170 21.91 -13.57 22.97
CA PRO A 170 21.11 -13.36 24.18
C PRO A 170 21.65 -12.24 25.07
N ALA A 171 22.96 -12.15 25.24
CA ALA A 171 23.60 -11.11 26.06
C ALA A 171 23.41 -9.71 25.45
N ALA A 172 23.51 -9.57 24.11
CA ALA A 172 23.27 -8.31 23.44
C ALA A 172 21.79 -7.92 23.53
N MET A 173 20.86 -8.85 23.28
CA MET A 173 19.42 -8.61 23.41
C MET A 173 19.09 -8.05 24.80
N ASP A 174 19.59 -8.65 25.87
CA ASP A 174 19.39 -8.15 27.25
C ASP A 174 20.04 -6.80 27.51
N LYS A 175 21.28 -6.57 26.98
CA LYS A 175 22.01 -5.31 27.07
C LYS A 175 21.22 -4.17 26.40
N TYR A 176 20.75 -4.38 25.17
CA TYR A 176 20.10 -3.34 24.39
C TYR A 176 18.66 -3.10 24.83
N ARG A 177 17.89 -4.11 25.29
CA ARG A 177 16.59 -3.92 25.93
C ARG A 177 16.68 -3.02 27.17
N ARG A 178 17.68 -3.24 28.03
CA ARG A 178 17.89 -2.38 29.22
C ARG A 178 18.34 -0.99 28.84
N LYS A 179 19.26 -0.88 27.85
CA LYS A 179 19.82 0.41 27.41
C LYS A 179 18.76 1.31 26.81
N TYR A 180 17.83 0.77 26.03
CA TYR A 180 16.84 1.51 25.25
C TYR A 180 15.41 1.33 25.76
N ALA A 181 15.22 1.01 27.04
CA ALA A 181 13.89 0.73 27.60
C ALA A 181 12.88 1.86 27.36
N LYS A 182 13.29 3.13 27.43
CA LYS A 182 12.44 4.31 27.20
C LYS A 182 12.08 4.46 25.71
N GLU A 183 13.05 4.23 24.82
CA GLU A 183 12.84 4.29 23.38
C GLU A 183 11.93 3.15 22.90
N ILE A 184 12.08 1.96 23.45
CA ILE A 184 11.20 0.81 23.20
C ILE A 184 9.76 1.16 23.58
N ALA A 185 9.55 1.70 24.79
CA ALA A 185 8.22 2.14 25.23
C ALA A 185 7.64 3.25 24.34
N PHE A 186 8.48 4.14 23.82
CA PHE A 186 8.07 5.17 22.86
C PHE A 186 7.58 4.57 21.53
N TYR A 187 8.25 3.58 20.98
CA TYR A 187 7.78 2.89 19.76
C TYR A 187 6.52 2.08 20.02
N GLN A 188 6.39 1.43 21.17
CA GLN A 188 5.14 0.77 21.57
C GLN A 188 3.97 1.74 21.70
N PHE A 189 4.19 2.93 22.29
CA PHE A 189 3.21 4.00 22.38
C PHE A 189 2.71 4.46 21.02
N GLN A 190 3.61 4.67 20.04
CA GLN A 190 3.22 5.03 18.68
C GLN A 190 2.31 3.96 18.05
N GLN A 191 2.66 2.69 18.20
CA GLN A 191 1.87 1.60 17.66
C GLN A 191 0.49 1.48 18.32
N TYR A 192 0.41 1.70 19.63
CA TYR A 192 -0.86 1.75 20.35
C TYR A 192 -1.76 2.88 19.84
N LEU A 193 -1.24 4.09 19.70
CA LEU A 193 -2.01 5.23 19.17
C LEU A 193 -2.48 4.98 17.74
N PHE A 194 -1.59 4.47 16.88
CA PHE A 194 -1.95 4.09 15.53
C PHE A 194 -3.13 3.10 15.53
N GLN A 195 -3.02 2.02 16.30
CA GLN A 195 -4.05 0.98 16.34
C GLN A 195 -5.40 1.53 16.80
N VAL A 196 -5.43 2.28 17.90
CA VAL A 196 -6.67 2.85 18.46
C VAL A 196 -7.35 3.79 17.46
N GLN A 197 -6.59 4.64 16.79
CA GLN A 197 -7.14 5.60 15.84
C GLN A 197 -7.58 4.91 14.54
N TRP A 198 -6.80 3.93 14.06
CA TRP A 198 -7.15 3.16 12.88
C TRP A 198 -8.42 2.33 13.07
N GLU A 199 -8.52 1.59 14.16
CA GLU A 199 -9.72 0.80 14.48
C GLU A 199 -10.98 1.67 14.52
N LYS A 200 -10.88 2.85 15.12
CA LYS A 200 -11.99 3.82 15.18
C LYS A 200 -12.39 4.27 13.76
N LEU A 201 -11.42 4.60 12.92
CA LEU A 201 -11.67 5.05 11.53
C LEU A 201 -12.25 3.91 10.68
N LYS A 202 -11.68 2.70 10.76
CA LYS A 202 -12.16 1.52 10.03
C LYS A 202 -13.58 1.16 10.45
N THR A 203 -13.87 1.13 11.75
CA THR A 203 -15.23 0.90 12.27
C THR A 203 -16.20 1.93 11.69
N TYR A 204 -15.84 3.22 11.70
CA TYR A 204 -16.67 4.26 11.10
C TYR A 204 -16.92 4.02 9.61
N ALA A 205 -15.91 3.61 8.84
CA ALA A 205 -16.08 3.26 7.43
C ALA A 205 -17.06 2.10 7.25
N ASN A 206 -16.88 1.03 8.00
CA ASN A 206 -17.73 -0.16 7.94
C ASN A 206 -19.19 0.15 8.35
N ASP A 207 -19.42 0.95 9.40
CA ASP A 207 -20.75 1.39 9.85
C ASP A 207 -21.44 2.25 8.77
N ASN A 208 -20.69 2.92 7.91
CA ASN A 208 -21.19 3.65 6.75
C ASN A 208 -21.27 2.82 5.47
N GLY A 209 -21.03 1.51 5.54
CA GLY A 209 -21.12 0.57 4.42
C GLY A 209 -19.91 0.62 3.48
N ILE A 210 -18.80 1.21 3.91
CA ILE A 210 -17.54 1.30 3.15
C ILE A 210 -16.57 0.24 3.68
N LYS A 211 -16.15 -0.67 2.81
CA LYS A 211 -15.06 -1.62 3.08
C LYS A 211 -13.71 -1.00 2.72
N ILE A 212 -12.69 -1.29 3.51
CA ILE A 212 -11.32 -0.87 3.25
C ILE A 212 -10.59 -1.97 2.47
N ILE A 213 -10.09 -1.63 1.27
CA ILE A 213 -9.14 -2.47 0.55
C ILE A 213 -7.74 -2.01 0.94
N GLY A 214 -7.02 -2.86 1.68
CA GLY A 214 -5.62 -2.65 1.98
C GLY A 214 -4.70 -3.28 0.94
N ASP A 215 -3.42 -2.99 1.06
CA ASP A 215 -2.40 -3.46 0.13
C ASP A 215 -1.20 -4.02 0.90
N ILE A 216 -0.65 -5.14 0.44
CA ILE A 216 0.55 -5.72 1.02
C ILE A 216 1.53 -6.13 -0.09
N PRO A 217 2.79 -5.70 -0.02
CA PRO A 217 3.81 -6.24 -0.90
C PRO A 217 4.10 -7.70 -0.55
N ILE A 218 4.37 -8.54 -1.55
CA ILE A 218 4.77 -9.93 -1.28
C ILE A 218 6.04 -9.95 -0.42
N TYR A 219 7.04 -9.14 -0.74
CA TYR A 219 8.31 -9.09 -0.02
C TYR A 219 8.28 -8.12 1.15
N VAL A 220 9.22 -8.31 2.07
CA VAL A 220 9.57 -7.34 3.12
C VAL A 220 10.81 -6.55 2.71
N ALA A 221 11.04 -5.40 3.32
CA ALA A 221 12.30 -4.70 3.13
C ALA A 221 13.46 -5.47 3.82
N PHE A 222 14.66 -5.45 3.22
CA PHE A 222 15.84 -6.01 3.88
C PHE A 222 16.12 -5.28 5.20
N ASP A 223 16.08 -3.95 5.18
CA ASP A 223 16.24 -3.13 6.39
C ASP A 223 14.91 -3.05 7.16
N SER A 224 14.53 -4.17 7.77
CA SER A 224 13.29 -4.31 8.54
C SER A 224 13.48 -5.17 9.79
N SER A 225 12.59 -4.99 10.75
CA SER A 225 12.52 -5.85 11.94
C SER A 225 12.17 -7.29 11.58
N ASP A 226 11.42 -7.50 10.50
CA ASP A 226 11.03 -8.83 10.03
C ASP A 226 12.25 -9.64 9.60
N ALA A 227 13.14 -9.03 8.79
CA ALA A 227 14.35 -9.66 8.30
C ALA A 227 15.39 -9.87 9.43
N TRP A 228 15.54 -8.86 10.31
CA TRP A 228 16.47 -8.94 11.44
C TRP A 228 16.02 -9.94 12.51
N ALA A 229 14.71 -10.02 12.79
CA ALA A 229 14.20 -10.86 13.87
C ALA A 229 14.07 -12.34 13.48
N ASN A 230 13.88 -12.62 12.19
CA ASN A 230 13.57 -13.96 11.69
C ASN A 230 14.40 -14.30 10.44
N PRO A 231 15.75 -14.31 10.54
CA PRO A 231 16.61 -14.52 9.37
C PRO A 231 16.39 -15.88 8.69
N GLU A 232 15.93 -16.89 9.42
CA GLU A 232 15.62 -18.24 8.92
C GLU A 232 14.47 -18.27 7.89
N LEU A 233 13.64 -17.23 7.86
CA LEU A 233 12.55 -17.09 6.90
C LEU A 233 13.03 -16.70 5.49
N PHE A 234 14.28 -16.28 5.36
CA PHE A 234 14.84 -15.70 4.14
C PHE A 234 16.04 -16.49 3.63
N GLN A 235 16.42 -16.29 2.37
CA GLN A 235 17.61 -16.87 1.77
C GLN A 235 18.84 -16.04 2.17
N PHE A 236 19.24 -16.16 3.42
CA PHE A 236 20.45 -15.52 3.96
C PHE A 236 21.59 -16.53 4.15
N ASP A 237 22.81 -16.04 4.07
CA ASP A 237 23.99 -16.78 4.45
C ASP A 237 24.22 -16.77 6.00
N GLU A 238 25.30 -17.36 6.45
CA GLU A 238 25.68 -17.44 7.87
C GLU A 238 25.95 -16.07 8.54
N ASN A 239 26.21 -15.03 7.72
CA ASN A 239 26.41 -13.65 8.16
C ASN A 239 25.14 -12.80 8.08
N CYS A 240 23.99 -13.42 7.78
CA CYS A 240 22.72 -12.79 7.52
C CYS A 240 22.76 -11.80 6.33
N GLU A 241 23.60 -12.10 5.33
CA GLU A 241 23.59 -11.37 4.05
C GLU A 241 22.71 -12.12 3.04
N PRO A 242 21.93 -11.42 2.19
CA PRO A 242 21.12 -12.08 1.17
C PRO A 242 22.00 -12.87 0.20
N VAL A 243 21.62 -14.09 -0.13
CA VAL A 243 22.22 -14.86 -1.23
C VAL A 243 21.78 -14.32 -2.58
N ALA A 244 20.50 -13.98 -2.66
CA ALA A 244 19.86 -13.33 -3.79
C ALA A 244 18.75 -12.40 -3.32
N VAL A 245 18.34 -11.48 -4.19
CA VAL A 245 17.29 -10.48 -3.92
C VAL A 245 16.24 -10.50 -5.03
N ALA A 246 15.06 -9.97 -4.69
CA ALA A 246 13.93 -9.89 -5.59
C ALA A 246 14.09 -8.80 -6.64
N GLY A 247 13.45 -9.01 -7.78
CA GLY A 247 13.33 -8.05 -8.86
C GLY A 247 12.48 -8.58 -10.01
N CYS A 248 12.59 -7.93 -11.17
CA CYS A 248 11.99 -8.35 -12.43
C CYS A 248 13.04 -8.41 -13.54
N PRO A 249 12.93 -9.35 -14.49
CA PRO A 249 13.85 -9.42 -15.60
C PRO A 249 13.74 -8.18 -16.50
N PRO A 250 14.75 -7.96 -17.37
CA PRO A 250 14.66 -7.00 -18.47
C PRO A 250 13.40 -7.22 -19.32
N ASP A 251 12.71 -6.13 -19.65
CA ASP A 251 11.51 -6.12 -20.48
C ASP A 251 11.45 -4.88 -21.39
N ALA A 252 10.30 -4.65 -22.04
CA ALA A 252 10.10 -3.51 -22.93
C ALA A 252 10.07 -2.16 -22.18
N PHE A 253 9.86 -2.16 -20.85
CA PHE A 253 9.79 -0.98 -20.00
C PHE A 253 11.12 -0.67 -19.31
N SER A 254 11.94 -1.70 -19.05
CA SER A 254 13.25 -1.58 -18.41
C SER A 254 14.28 -2.49 -19.07
N ALA A 255 15.20 -1.93 -19.82
CA ALA A 255 16.24 -2.68 -20.54
C ALA A 255 17.17 -3.48 -19.62
N THR A 256 17.33 -3.08 -18.36
CA THR A 256 18.17 -3.76 -17.34
C THR A 256 17.33 -4.48 -16.28
N GLY A 257 16.02 -4.53 -16.47
CA GLY A 257 15.08 -5.06 -15.48
C GLY A 257 14.93 -4.13 -14.26
N GLN A 258 14.31 -4.66 -13.21
CA GLN A 258 14.12 -3.92 -11.95
C GLN A 258 14.78 -4.70 -10.81
N LEU A 259 15.73 -4.07 -10.14
CA LEU A 259 16.38 -4.58 -8.93
C LEU A 259 15.69 -3.97 -7.70
N TRP A 260 14.82 -4.75 -7.01
CA TRP A 260 14.08 -4.26 -5.86
C TRP A 260 14.87 -4.37 -4.55
N GLY A 261 15.79 -5.31 -4.47
CA GLY A 261 16.68 -5.48 -3.30
C GLY A 261 16.01 -6.12 -2.07
N ASN A 262 14.77 -6.56 -2.17
CA ASN A 262 14.09 -7.26 -1.09
C ASN A 262 14.66 -8.68 -0.93
N PRO A 263 14.81 -9.20 0.31
CA PRO A 263 15.25 -10.57 0.53
C PRO A 263 14.22 -11.57 0.01
N LEU A 264 14.70 -12.68 -0.53
CA LEU A 264 13.87 -13.79 -1.00
C LEU A 264 13.52 -14.71 0.17
N TYR A 265 12.32 -15.28 0.15
CA TYR A 265 11.87 -16.21 1.18
C TYR A 265 12.53 -17.59 1.05
N ASN A 266 12.86 -18.20 2.17
CA ASN A 266 13.18 -19.63 2.28
C ASN A 266 11.87 -20.43 2.28
N TRP A 267 11.32 -20.69 1.10
CA TRP A 267 10.02 -21.35 0.97
C TRP A 267 9.99 -22.79 1.49
N GLU A 268 11.14 -23.47 1.56
CA GLU A 268 11.26 -24.80 2.18
C GLU A 268 11.00 -24.72 3.68
N HIS A 269 11.69 -23.81 4.37
CA HIS A 269 11.46 -23.57 5.80
C HIS A 269 10.02 -23.10 6.10
N HIS A 270 9.47 -22.21 5.26
CA HIS A 270 8.07 -21.81 5.41
C HIS A 270 7.10 -22.99 5.28
N LYS A 271 7.35 -23.91 4.36
CA LYS A 271 6.52 -25.10 4.17
C LYS A 271 6.64 -26.06 5.38
N GLU A 272 7.85 -26.30 5.89
CA GLU A 272 8.10 -27.13 7.07
C GLU A 272 7.37 -26.62 8.30
N THR A 273 7.31 -25.30 8.49
CA THR A 273 6.58 -24.64 9.60
C THR A 273 5.08 -24.46 9.30
N GLY A 274 4.57 -24.99 8.19
CA GLY A 274 3.18 -24.83 7.75
C GLY A 274 2.82 -23.37 7.48
N TYR A 275 3.78 -22.58 6.98
CA TYR A 275 3.64 -21.15 6.68
C TYR A 275 3.25 -20.29 7.89
N ALA A 276 3.70 -20.66 9.09
CA ALA A 276 3.25 -20.03 10.34
C ALA A 276 3.39 -18.50 10.34
N TRP A 277 4.56 -17.98 9.94
CA TRP A 277 4.79 -16.53 9.87
C TRP A 277 3.87 -15.85 8.84
N TRP A 278 3.68 -16.45 7.67
CA TRP A 278 2.76 -15.93 6.65
C TRP A 278 1.32 -15.91 7.14
N MET A 279 0.90 -16.91 7.90
CA MET A 279 -0.45 -16.94 8.49
C MET A 279 -0.63 -15.84 9.54
N GLN A 280 0.38 -15.56 10.35
CA GLN A 280 0.36 -14.41 11.28
C GLN A 280 0.28 -13.09 10.52
N ARG A 281 1.10 -12.91 9.47
CA ARG A 281 1.08 -11.72 8.61
C ARG A 281 -0.28 -11.49 7.99
N LEU A 282 -0.86 -12.52 7.35
CA LEU A 282 -2.17 -12.44 6.72
C LEU A 282 -3.29 -12.20 7.74
N ALA A 283 -3.23 -12.85 8.91
CA ALA A 283 -4.19 -12.61 9.99
C ALA A 283 -4.18 -11.14 10.43
N ALA A 284 -3.00 -10.55 10.66
CA ALA A 284 -2.85 -9.13 10.99
C ALA A 284 -3.37 -8.21 9.88
N CYS A 285 -3.16 -8.58 8.61
CA CYS A 285 -3.71 -7.83 7.48
C CYS A 285 -5.25 -7.87 7.45
N PHE A 286 -5.87 -9.03 7.69
CA PHE A 286 -7.34 -9.16 7.71
C PHE A 286 -8.01 -8.57 8.97
N GLU A 287 -7.27 -8.42 10.07
CA GLU A 287 -7.73 -7.57 11.19
C GLU A 287 -7.73 -6.09 10.79
N ARG A 288 -6.72 -5.67 10.04
CA ARG A 288 -6.52 -4.27 9.62
C ARG A 288 -7.41 -3.85 8.46
N TYR A 289 -7.66 -4.74 7.49
CA TYR A 289 -8.40 -4.47 6.25
C TYR A 289 -9.57 -5.42 6.06
N ASP A 290 -10.56 -5.02 5.27
CA ASP A 290 -11.71 -5.88 4.91
C ASP A 290 -11.41 -6.74 3.68
N VAL A 291 -10.62 -6.20 2.75
CA VAL A 291 -10.11 -6.87 1.54
C VAL A 291 -8.62 -6.60 1.46
N VAL A 292 -7.82 -7.58 1.03
CA VAL A 292 -6.37 -7.43 0.90
C VAL A 292 -5.96 -7.60 -0.56
N ARG A 293 -5.40 -6.55 -1.16
CA ARG A 293 -4.67 -6.67 -2.42
C ARG A 293 -3.27 -7.20 -2.10
N ILE A 294 -2.90 -8.29 -2.75
CA ILE A 294 -1.54 -8.83 -2.64
C ILE A 294 -0.77 -8.38 -3.89
N ASP A 295 0.20 -7.52 -3.65
CA ASP A 295 1.08 -6.99 -4.66
C ASP A 295 2.06 -8.06 -5.15
N HIS A 296 2.35 -8.07 -6.46
CA HIS A 296 3.20 -9.05 -7.13
C HIS A 296 2.80 -10.51 -6.87
N PHE A 297 1.51 -10.82 -7.01
CA PHE A 297 0.93 -12.14 -6.72
C PHE A 297 1.62 -13.29 -7.50
N ARG A 298 2.13 -13.01 -8.71
CA ARG A 298 2.88 -13.99 -9.50
C ARG A 298 4.10 -14.57 -8.77
N GLY A 299 4.68 -13.84 -7.81
CA GLY A 299 5.83 -14.30 -7.02
C GLY A 299 5.56 -15.55 -6.18
N PHE A 300 4.28 -15.90 -5.97
CA PHE A 300 3.93 -17.18 -5.36
C PHE A 300 4.00 -18.36 -6.34
N ASP A 301 3.89 -18.13 -7.66
CA ASP A 301 4.13 -19.14 -8.68
C ASP A 301 5.62 -19.28 -8.96
N ALA A 302 6.22 -18.20 -9.44
CA ALA A 302 7.65 -18.10 -9.68
C ALA A 302 8.13 -16.67 -9.42
N TYR A 303 9.29 -16.54 -8.81
CA TYR A 303 9.91 -15.27 -8.48
C TYR A 303 11.27 -15.14 -9.17
N TYR A 304 11.67 -13.89 -9.45
CA TYR A 304 12.93 -13.61 -10.12
C TYR A 304 14.02 -13.32 -9.09
N ALA A 305 15.02 -14.21 -9.04
CA ALA A 305 16.13 -14.16 -8.11
C ALA A 305 17.35 -13.52 -8.77
N ILE A 306 17.85 -12.44 -8.19
CA ILE A 306 19.03 -11.72 -8.69
C ILE A 306 20.15 -11.93 -7.66
N PRO A 307 21.34 -12.45 -8.06
CA PRO A 307 22.44 -12.64 -7.13
C PRO A 307 22.75 -11.34 -6.36
N TYR A 308 22.95 -11.45 -5.05
CA TYR A 308 23.22 -10.29 -4.22
C TYR A 308 24.51 -9.59 -4.66
N GLY A 309 24.47 -8.25 -4.76
CA GLY A 309 25.60 -7.45 -5.23
C GLY A 309 25.61 -7.15 -6.73
N GLU A 310 24.72 -7.75 -7.52
CA GLU A 310 24.56 -7.37 -8.93
C GLU A 310 24.01 -5.94 -9.04
N PRO A 311 24.54 -5.13 -9.98
CA PRO A 311 24.10 -3.73 -10.14
C PRO A 311 22.76 -3.59 -10.87
N THR A 312 22.33 -4.63 -11.61
CA THR A 312 21.10 -4.66 -12.41
C THR A 312 20.42 -6.04 -12.29
N ALA A 313 19.23 -6.16 -12.86
CA ALA A 313 18.50 -7.42 -12.86
C ALA A 313 18.83 -8.35 -14.05
N GLU A 314 19.83 -8.02 -14.88
CA GLU A 314 20.14 -8.75 -16.12
C GLU A 314 20.60 -10.19 -15.88
N HIS A 315 21.26 -10.47 -14.76
CA HIS A 315 21.83 -11.80 -14.44
C HIS A 315 20.97 -12.62 -13.48
N GLY A 316 19.70 -12.25 -13.29
CA GLY A 316 18.77 -13.02 -12.49
C GLY A 316 18.24 -14.26 -13.21
N HIS A 317 17.53 -15.11 -12.46
CA HIS A 317 16.86 -16.31 -12.96
C HIS A 317 15.54 -16.54 -12.21
N TRP A 318 14.66 -17.34 -12.83
CA TRP A 318 13.39 -17.69 -12.23
C TRP A 318 13.54 -18.89 -11.27
N GLU A 319 12.93 -18.75 -10.09
CA GLU A 319 12.81 -19.81 -9.10
C GLU A 319 11.33 -20.08 -8.78
N GLN A 320 11.02 -21.32 -8.38
CA GLN A 320 9.67 -21.76 -8.11
C GLN A 320 9.22 -21.26 -6.73
N GLY A 321 8.04 -20.63 -6.68
CA GLY A 321 7.38 -20.22 -5.44
C GLY A 321 6.58 -21.36 -4.78
N PRO A 322 5.88 -21.07 -3.66
CA PRO A 322 5.12 -22.07 -2.92
C PRO A 322 3.83 -22.52 -3.64
N GLY A 323 3.46 -21.85 -4.71
CA GLY A 323 2.24 -22.12 -5.48
C GLY A 323 0.98 -21.95 -4.66
N TYR A 324 0.01 -22.83 -4.88
CA TYR A 324 -1.28 -22.78 -4.18
C TYR A 324 -1.22 -23.22 -2.71
N ASP A 325 -0.13 -23.86 -2.27
CA ASP A 325 -0.04 -24.45 -0.92
C ASP A 325 -0.21 -23.40 0.20
N ILE A 326 0.34 -22.20 0.02
CA ILE A 326 0.18 -21.12 0.99
C ILE A 326 -1.28 -20.64 1.11
N PHE A 327 -2.02 -20.57 0.00
CA PHE A 327 -3.44 -20.17 -0.02
C PHE A 327 -4.34 -21.26 0.54
N ARG A 328 -4.00 -22.53 0.35
CA ARG A 328 -4.65 -23.65 1.01
C ARG A 328 -4.48 -23.54 2.53
N SER A 329 -3.25 -23.32 3.02
CA SER A 329 -2.97 -23.08 4.44
C SER A 329 -3.75 -21.88 5.00
N MET A 330 -3.83 -20.78 4.24
CA MET A 330 -4.60 -19.60 4.64
C MET A 330 -6.09 -19.95 4.80
N LYS A 331 -6.68 -20.62 3.82
CA LYS A 331 -8.08 -21.05 3.87
C LYS A 331 -8.37 -22.00 5.05
N GLU A 332 -7.48 -22.94 5.30
CA GLU A 332 -7.59 -23.90 6.42
C GLU A 332 -7.50 -23.23 7.79
N LYS A 333 -6.58 -22.25 7.95
CA LYS A 333 -6.26 -21.63 9.25
C LYS A 333 -7.07 -20.36 9.53
N LEU A 334 -7.36 -19.56 8.51
CA LEU A 334 -8.01 -18.25 8.63
C LEU A 334 -9.42 -18.19 8.03
N GLY A 335 -9.86 -19.28 7.37
CA GLY A 335 -11.13 -19.31 6.63
C GLY A 335 -11.08 -18.58 5.29
N GLU A 336 -12.24 -18.45 4.65
CA GLU A 336 -12.36 -17.69 3.39
C GLU A 336 -12.13 -16.21 3.65
N LYS A 337 -11.28 -15.59 2.80
CA LYS A 337 -10.91 -14.18 2.89
C LYS A 337 -11.07 -13.49 1.54
N GLU A 338 -11.42 -12.22 1.57
CA GLU A 338 -11.49 -11.39 0.36
C GLU A 338 -10.09 -10.92 -0.03
N VAL A 339 -9.58 -11.41 -1.14
CA VAL A 339 -8.23 -11.10 -1.66
C VAL A 339 -8.36 -10.61 -3.11
N ILE A 340 -7.56 -9.64 -3.50
CA ILE A 340 -7.33 -9.23 -4.88
C ILE A 340 -5.90 -9.64 -5.25
N ALA A 341 -5.76 -10.40 -6.34
CA ALA A 341 -4.45 -10.79 -6.85
C ALA A 341 -3.94 -9.74 -7.84
N GLU A 342 -2.80 -9.11 -7.55
CA GLU A 342 -2.14 -8.28 -8.55
C GLU A 342 -1.40 -9.21 -9.53
N ASP A 343 -2.02 -9.43 -10.68
CA ASP A 343 -1.58 -10.31 -11.75
C ASP A 343 -1.19 -9.52 -13.02
N LEU A 344 -0.57 -8.37 -12.84
CA LEU A 344 -0.12 -7.52 -13.95
C LEU A 344 1.21 -7.99 -14.54
N GLY A 345 1.52 -7.51 -15.75
CA GLY A 345 2.74 -7.84 -16.47
C GLY A 345 2.65 -9.14 -17.31
N PHE A 346 3.79 -9.75 -17.56
CA PHE A 346 3.84 -10.97 -18.39
C PHE A 346 3.35 -12.18 -17.59
N LEU A 347 2.22 -12.75 -18.01
CA LEU A 347 1.60 -13.91 -17.36
C LEU A 347 1.98 -15.22 -18.06
N THR A 348 2.57 -16.14 -17.32
CA THR A 348 2.77 -17.52 -17.76
C THR A 348 1.48 -18.34 -17.56
N PRO A 349 1.28 -19.46 -18.28
CA PRO A 349 0.14 -20.35 -18.04
C PRO A 349 0.01 -20.80 -16.59
N SER A 350 1.12 -21.01 -15.87
CA SER A 350 1.13 -21.41 -14.46
C SER A 350 0.62 -20.31 -13.53
N VAL A 351 0.96 -19.04 -13.78
CA VAL A 351 0.42 -17.89 -13.03
C VAL A 351 -1.10 -17.77 -13.23
N ILE A 352 -1.57 -17.88 -14.50
CA ILE A 352 -3.00 -17.85 -14.82
C ILE A 352 -3.74 -18.98 -14.09
N GLU A 353 -3.18 -20.18 -14.07
CA GLU A 353 -3.75 -21.33 -13.37
C GLU A 353 -3.76 -21.11 -11.85
N LEU A 354 -2.71 -20.51 -11.26
CA LEU A 354 -2.66 -20.17 -9.84
C LEU A 354 -3.77 -19.19 -9.46
N VAL A 355 -3.93 -18.09 -10.22
CA VAL A 355 -5.00 -17.10 -9.99
C VAL A 355 -6.37 -17.76 -10.11
N LYS A 356 -6.59 -18.55 -11.16
CA LYS A 356 -7.84 -19.28 -11.34
C LYS A 356 -8.14 -20.26 -10.21
N LYS A 357 -7.14 -21.01 -9.76
CA LYS A 357 -7.25 -21.99 -8.66
C LYS A 357 -7.52 -21.32 -7.31
N SER A 358 -6.93 -20.13 -7.08
CA SER A 358 -7.20 -19.36 -5.86
C SER A 358 -8.64 -18.84 -5.80
N GLY A 359 -9.26 -18.59 -6.96
CA GLY A 359 -10.57 -17.96 -7.08
C GLY A 359 -10.56 -16.45 -6.87
N TYR A 360 -9.38 -15.85 -6.68
CA TYR A 360 -9.25 -14.42 -6.44
C TYR A 360 -9.44 -13.62 -7.74
N PRO A 361 -10.09 -12.44 -7.70
CA PRO A 361 -10.12 -11.53 -8.83
C PRO A 361 -8.72 -11.02 -9.16
N GLY A 362 -8.35 -11.08 -10.43
CA GLY A 362 -7.19 -10.40 -10.98
C GLY A 362 -7.51 -8.94 -11.31
N MET A 363 -6.50 -8.18 -11.73
CA MET A 363 -6.61 -6.76 -12.02
C MET A 363 -6.66 -6.48 -13.52
N LYS A 364 -7.45 -5.49 -13.92
CA LYS A 364 -7.55 -4.96 -15.29
C LYS A 364 -7.31 -3.46 -15.28
N ILE A 365 -6.26 -3.02 -15.96
CA ILE A 365 -5.84 -1.61 -16.01
C ILE A 365 -6.21 -1.03 -17.37
N LEU A 366 -7.12 -0.06 -17.39
CA LEU A 366 -7.64 0.48 -18.64
C LEU A 366 -6.58 1.19 -19.48
N GLN A 367 -5.57 1.81 -18.86
CA GLN A 367 -4.44 2.40 -19.57
C GLN A 367 -3.62 1.40 -20.38
N PHE A 368 -3.62 0.11 -20.01
CA PHE A 368 -2.92 -0.94 -20.76
C PHE A 368 -3.71 -1.47 -21.96
N ALA A 369 -4.95 -1.02 -22.15
CA ALA A 369 -5.83 -1.53 -23.20
C ALA A 369 -5.52 -1.02 -24.61
N PHE A 370 -4.79 0.07 -24.75
CA PHE A 370 -4.71 0.85 -25.98
C PHE A 370 -3.34 0.72 -26.69
N ASP A 371 -2.80 -0.49 -26.76
CA ASP A 371 -1.67 -0.83 -27.65
C ASP A 371 -2.24 -1.31 -28.99
N SER A 372 -2.02 -0.54 -30.04
CA SER A 372 -2.56 -0.83 -31.37
C SER A 372 -1.83 -1.96 -32.11
N ARG A 373 -0.77 -2.51 -31.53
CA ARG A 373 0.06 -3.57 -32.12
C ARG A 373 -0.48 -4.97 -31.85
N GLU A 374 -1.34 -5.11 -30.83
CA GLU A 374 -1.88 -6.40 -30.40
C GLU A 374 -3.34 -6.29 -29.91
N GLU A 375 -4.03 -7.43 -29.88
CA GLU A 375 -5.33 -7.53 -29.24
C GLU A 375 -5.14 -7.59 -27.73
N SER A 376 -5.80 -6.68 -26.98
CA SER A 376 -5.53 -6.51 -25.56
C SER A 376 -6.63 -7.13 -24.68
N ASP A 377 -6.23 -7.99 -23.75
CA ASP A 377 -7.08 -8.52 -22.68
C ASP A 377 -7.54 -7.44 -21.69
N TYR A 378 -6.98 -6.24 -21.77
CA TYR A 378 -7.36 -5.09 -20.95
C TYR A 378 -8.49 -4.25 -21.55
N LEU A 379 -8.97 -4.58 -22.79
CA LEU A 379 -10.17 -3.95 -23.33
C LEU A 379 -11.42 -4.44 -22.59
N PRO A 380 -12.34 -3.54 -22.16
CA PRO A 380 -13.50 -3.88 -21.35
C PRO A 380 -14.40 -5.01 -21.86
N HIS A 381 -14.49 -5.20 -23.18
CA HIS A 381 -15.29 -6.28 -23.77
C HIS A 381 -14.64 -7.67 -23.66
N ASN A 382 -13.35 -7.74 -23.28
CA ASN A 382 -12.63 -9.00 -23.05
C ASN A 382 -12.61 -9.41 -21.56
N TYR A 383 -13.21 -8.60 -20.65
CA TYR A 383 -13.18 -8.91 -19.22
C TYR A 383 -14.05 -10.11 -18.86
N THR A 384 -13.64 -10.78 -17.79
CA THR A 384 -14.48 -11.73 -17.04
C THR A 384 -15.14 -11.00 -15.86
N HIS A 385 -16.19 -11.60 -15.26
CA HIS A 385 -16.83 -11.03 -14.08
C HIS A 385 -15.87 -10.94 -12.88
N ASN A 386 -15.14 -12.03 -12.58
CA ASN A 386 -14.24 -12.12 -11.45
C ASN A 386 -12.95 -11.33 -11.71
N CYS A 387 -13.04 -10.02 -11.81
CA CYS A 387 -11.89 -9.13 -11.90
C CYS A 387 -12.19 -7.75 -11.27
N VAL A 388 -11.13 -7.01 -11.01
CA VAL A 388 -11.18 -5.61 -10.57
C VAL A 388 -10.65 -4.73 -11.70
N VAL A 389 -11.46 -3.80 -12.19
CA VAL A 389 -11.03 -2.84 -13.20
C VAL A 389 -10.61 -1.52 -12.55
N TYR A 390 -9.51 -0.99 -13.05
CA TYR A 390 -8.96 0.32 -12.69
C TYR A 390 -8.84 1.18 -13.97
N THR A 391 -8.96 2.49 -13.84
CA THR A 391 -8.52 3.41 -14.92
C THR A 391 -7.00 3.45 -14.99
N GLY A 392 -6.35 3.46 -13.85
CA GLY A 392 -4.92 3.31 -13.56
C GLY A 392 -4.75 2.97 -12.09
N THR A 393 -3.55 2.56 -11.67
CA THR A 393 -3.18 2.34 -10.27
C THR A 393 -2.33 3.50 -9.73
N HIS A 394 -1.80 3.38 -8.52
CA HIS A 394 -0.83 4.33 -7.95
C HIS A 394 0.51 4.36 -8.69
N ASP A 395 0.85 3.32 -9.47
CA ASP A 395 2.08 3.22 -10.28
C ASP A 395 1.92 3.82 -11.68
N ASN A 396 0.69 3.94 -12.14
CA ASN A 396 0.38 4.58 -13.41
C ASN A 396 0.38 6.11 -13.28
N ASP A 397 0.50 6.80 -14.39
CA ASP A 397 0.14 8.21 -14.44
C ASP A 397 -1.37 8.37 -14.28
N THR A 398 -1.84 9.58 -13.97
CA THR A 398 -3.25 9.91 -14.06
C THR A 398 -3.76 9.66 -15.50
N VAL A 399 -5.05 9.41 -15.65
CA VAL A 399 -5.64 9.26 -17.00
C VAL A 399 -5.27 10.42 -17.91
N MET A 400 -5.34 11.66 -17.41
CA MET A 400 -5.02 12.84 -18.23
C MET A 400 -3.55 12.95 -18.57
N GLY A 401 -2.65 12.71 -17.60
CA GLY A 401 -1.21 12.71 -17.83
C GLY A 401 -0.80 11.65 -18.85
N TRP A 402 -1.31 10.43 -18.68
CA TRP A 402 -1.06 9.33 -19.63
C TRP A 402 -1.67 9.60 -21.02
N TYR A 403 -2.91 10.08 -21.11
CA TYR A 403 -3.58 10.36 -22.38
C TYR A 403 -2.81 11.40 -23.22
N ASP A 404 -2.20 12.40 -22.58
CA ASP A 404 -1.36 13.39 -23.24
C ASP A 404 -0.10 12.82 -23.88
N THR A 405 0.35 11.65 -23.41
CA THR A 405 1.52 10.95 -23.98
C THR A 405 1.19 10.12 -25.22
N LEU A 406 -0.10 9.76 -25.41
CA LEU A 406 -0.53 8.90 -26.52
C LEU A 406 -0.31 9.56 -27.89
N LYS A 407 0.15 8.78 -28.85
CA LYS A 407 0.44 9.23 -30.22
C LYS A 407 -0.02 8.22 -31.26
N GLY A 408 -0.15 8.67 -32.50
CA GLY A 408 -0.32 7.79 -33.67
C GLY A 408 -1.53 6.87 -33.56
N ALA A 409 -1.30 5.59 -33.82
CA ALA A 409 -2.34 4.55 -33.86
C ALA A 409 -2.93 4.25 -32.48
N ASP A 410 -2.13 4.30 -31.41
CA ASP A 410 -2.60 4.05 -30.04
C ASP A 410 -3.58 5.14 -29.60
N LYS A 411 -3.25 6.41 -29.87
CA LYS A 411 -4.17 7.52 -29.60
C LYS A 411 -5.46 7.36 -30.41
N LYS A 412 -5.35 7.01 -31.68
CA LYS A 412 -6.53 6.79 -32.52
C LYS A 412 -7.41 5.66 -31.98
N LEU A 413 -6.81 4.53 -31.58
CA LEU A 413 -7.52 3.41 -30.98
C LEU A 413 -8.28 3.85 -29.71
N CYS A 414 -7.59 4.59 -28.82
CA CYS A 414 -8.18 5.13 -27.60
C CYS A 414 -9.36 6.06 -27.90
N ASP A 415 -9.14 7.04 -28.81
CA ASP A 415 -10.16 8.03 -29.19
C ASP A 415 -11.40 7.35 -29.77
N ASP A 416 -11.22 6.37 -30.67
CA ASP A 416 -12.32 5.67 -31.34
C ASP A 416 -13.08 4.76 -30.35
N TYR A 417 -12.35 4.01 -29.52
CA TYR A 417 -12.94 3.07 -28.56
C TYR A 417 -13.76 3.78 -27.47
N LEU A 418 -13.22 4.85 -26.92
CA LEU A 418 -13.87 5.64 -25.86
C LEU A 418 -14.81 6.73 -26.41
N ARG A 419 -14.88 6.89 -27.74
CA ARG A 419 -15.68 7.92 -28.40
C ARG A 419 -15.30 9.35 -27.97
N LEU A 420 -13.98 9.63 -27.96
CA LEU A 420 -13.44 10.93 -27.56
C LEU A 420 -13.56 12.01 -28.65
N LYS A 421 -14.36 11.73 -29.68
CA LYS A 421 -14.74 12.67 -30.74
C LYS A 421 -16.26 12.74 -30.88
N ASN A 422 -16.76 13.92 -31.20
CA ASN A 422 -18.17 14.14 -31.50
C ASN A 422 -18.52 13.63 -32.91
N ALA A 423 -19.80 13.80 -33.31
CA ALA A 423 -20.29 13.39 -34.63
C ALA A 423 -19.60 14.08 -35.81
N ASP A 424 -19.04 15.27 -35.59
CA ASP A 424 -18.32 16.07 -36.59
C ASP A 424 -16.82 15.71 -36.66
N GLY A 425 -16.38 14.77 -35.83
CA GLY A 425 -14.98 14.32 -35.73
C GLY A 425 -14.09 15.20 -34.85
N GLU A 426 -14.65 16.24 -34.21
CA GLU A 426 -13.92 17.11 -33.30
C GLU A 426 -13.76 16.48 -31.93
N PRO A 427 -12.62 16.72 -31.23
CA PRO A 427 -12.41 16.20 -29.84
C PRO A 427 -13.52 16.69 -28.91
N ILE A 428 -13.92 15.81 -27.97
CA ILE A 428 -14.77 16.21 -26.83
C ILE A 428 -14.02 17.18 -25.91
N PRO A 429 -14.72 17.99 -25.10
CA PRO A 429 -14.10 18.86 -24.11
C PRO A 429 -13.13 18.09 -23.22
N ARG A 430 -11.94 18.66 -22.96
CA ARG A 430 -10.85 18.00 -22.24
C ARG A 430 -11.27 17.47 -20.86
N GLU A 431 -12.09 18.22 -20.16
CA GLU A 431 -12.63 17.86 -18.84
C GLU A 431 -13.61 16.67 -18.88
N GLN A 432 -14.04 16.23 -20.05
CA GLN A 432 -14.88 15.04 -20.22
C GLN A 432 -14.05 13.77 -20.46
N ILE A 433 -12.82 13.88 -20.92
CA ILE A 433 -11.97 12.74 -21.27
C ILE A 433 -11.82 11.76 -20.08
N PRO A 434 -11.41 12.16 -18.86
CA PRO A 434 -11.26 11.22 -17.76
C PRO A 434 -12.59 10.55 -17.40
N TRP A 435 -13.72 11.23 -17.60
CA TRP A 435 -15.04 10.65 -17.32
C TRP A 435 -15.45 9.58 -18.33
N GLU A 436 -14.94 9.61 -19.56
CA GLU A 436 -15.15 8.52 -20.52
C GLU A 436 -14.35 7.26 -20.14
N PHE A 437 -13.15 7.42 -19.57
CA PHE A 437 -12.41 6.31 -18.97
C PHE A 437 -13.15 5.72 -17.76
N VAL A 438 -13.62 6.59 -16.86
CA VAL A 438 -14.46 6.18 -15.73
C VAL A 438 -15.70 5.44 -16.21
N ARG A 439 -16.39 5.98 -17.24
CA ARG A 439 -17.58 5.34 -17.84
C ARG A 439 -17.25 3.95 -18.39
N ALA A 440 -16.14 3.78 -19.10
CA ALA A 440 -15.73 2.50 -19.65
C ALA A 440 -15.47 1.47 -18.52
N ALA A 441 -14.76 1.86 -17.46
CA ALA A 441 -14.56 1.01 -16.28
C ALA A 441 -15.88 0.66 -15.58
N MET A 442 -16.72 1.66 -15.30
CA MET A 442 -17.99 1.47 -14.58
C MET A 442 -19.02 0.67 -15.36
N SER A 443 -19.04 0.76 -16.69
CA SER A 443 -19.96 0.02 -17.57
C SER A 443 -19.51 -1.42 -17.83
N SER A 444 -18.25 -1.77 -17.55
CA SER A 444 -17.70 -3.10 -17.80
C SER A 444 -18.41 -4.19 -16.99
N VAL A 445 -18.18 -5.47 -17.35
CA VAL A 445 -18.72 -6.62 -16.62
C VAL A 445 -17.98 -6.95 -15.33
N ALA A 446 -16.84 -6.32 -15.08
CA ALA A 446 -16.03 -6.55 -13.87
C ALA A 446 -16.87 -6.40 -12.59
N ASP A 447 -16.73 -7.32 -11.65
CA ASP A 447 -17.47 -7.28 -10.37
C ASP A 447 -17.08 -6.07 -9.52
N MET A 448 -15.87 -5.58 -9.67
CA MET A 448 -15.37 -4.41 -8.94
C MET A 448 -14.75 -3.39 -9.89
N ALA A 449 -15.01 -2.10 -9.65
CA ALA A 449 -14.37 -0.99 -10.35
C ALA A 449 -13.78 -0.03 -9.32
N ILE A 450 -12.48 0.17 -9.34
CA ILE A 450 -11.75 1.07 -8.44
C ILE A 450 -11.10 2.19 -9.24
N ILE A 451 -11.44 3.42 -8.93
CA ILE A 451 -10.99 4.59 -9.69
C ILE A 451 -10.10 5.46 -8.78
N PRO A 452 -8.88 5.84 -9.21
CA PRO A 452 -8.08 6.83 -8.51
C PRO A 452 -8.83 8.15 -8.36
N MET A 453 -8.72 8.78 -7.20
CA MET A 453 -9.38 10.07 -6.95
C MET A 453 -8.94 11.15 -7.94
N GLN A 454 -7.69 11.12 -8.38
CA GLN A 454 -7.12 12.05 -9.36
C GLN A 454 -7.86 12.02 -10.70
N ASP A 455 -8.33 10.83 -11.12
CA ASP A 455 -9.05 10.67 -12.37
C ASP A 455 -10.47 11.25 -12.29
N TYR A 456 -11.12 11.15 -11.12
CA TYR A 456 -12.38 11.85 -10.87
C TYR A 456 -12.23 13.37 -10.83
N LEU A 457 -11.07 13.85 -10.35
CA LEU A 457 -10.72 15.28 -10.31
C LEU A 457 -10.22 15.80 -11.66
N GLY A 458 -9.88 14.92 -12.61
CA GLY A 458 -9.37 15.28 -13.93
C GLY A 458 -7.97 15.90 -13.91
N LEU A 459 -7.13 15.49 -12.96
CA LEU A 459 -5.78 16.02 -12.75
C LEU A 459 -4.78 15.40 -13.74
N GLY A 460 -3.73 16.16 -14.07
CA GLY A 460 -2.60 15.70 -14.89
C GLY A 460 -1.49 15.01 -14.10
N SER A 461 -0.33 14.84 -14.75
CA SER A 461 0.83 14.14 -14.19
C SER A 461 1.38 14.75 -12.90
N GLU A 462 1.06 16.00 -12.59
CA GLU A 462 1.40 16.67 -11.34
C GLU A 462 0.79 15.98 -10.11
N ALA A 463 -0.28 15.20 -10.32
CA ALA A 463 -0.97 14.46 -9.28
C ALA A 463 -0.60 12.96 -9.26
N ARG A 464 0.39 12.53 -10.05
CA ARG A 464 0.87 11.15 -10.04
C ARG A 464 1.45 10.78 -8.68
N ILE A 465 1.13 9.56 -8.20
CA ILE A 465 1.58 9.08 -6.89
C ILE A 465 2.99 8.51 -6.96
N ASN A 466 3.24 7.61 -7.92
CA ASN A 466 4.52 6.91 -8.05
C ASN A 466 4.96 6.78 -9.50
N ILE A 467 6.26 6.95 -9.71
CA ILE A 467 6.97 6.61 -10.94
C ILE A 467 7.91 5.47 -10.58
N PRO A 468 7.60 4.21 -10.97
CA PRO A 468 8.42 3.05 -10.64
C PRO A 468 9.90 3.26 -11.00
N SER A 469 10.80 2.70 -10.20
CA SER A 469 12.25 2.80 -10.36
C SER A 469 12.83 4.22 -10.19
N THR A 470 12.11 5.16 -9.57
CA THR A 470 12.61 6.51 -9.23
C THR A 470 12.55 6.76 -7.72
N LEU A 471 13.37 7.71 -7.24
CA LEU A 471 13.43 8.10 -5.83
C LEU A 471 13.27 9.61 -5.67
N GLY A 472 12.74 10.04 -4.52
CA GLY A 472 12.70 11.44 -4.08
C GLY A 472 11.61 12.31 -4.68
N ILE A 473 10.75 11.76 -5.57
CA ILE A 473 9.66 12.50 -6.23
C ILE A 473 8.30 11.80 -6.09
N ASN A 474 8.27 10.65 -5.42
CA ASN A 474 7.09 9.79 -5.29
C ASN A 474 6.36 9.98 -3.96
N TRP A 475 5.12 9.53 -3.89
CA TRP A 475 4.28 9.43 -2.68
C TRP A 475 3.90 10.79 -2.08
N MET A 476 4.12 11.89 -2.81
CA MET A 476 4.01 13.25 -2.29
C MET A 476 2.64 13.88 -2.51
N TRP A 477 1.93 13.49 -3.57
CA TRP A 477 0.68 14.17 -3.92
C TRP A 477 -0.40 14.05 -2.85
N ARG A 478 -1.11 15.15 -2.61
CA ARG A 478 -2.26 15.23 -1.70
C ARG A 478 -3.43 15.95 -2.34
N MET A 479 -4.63 15.47 -2.02
CA MET A 479 -5.88 16.13 -2.34
C MET A 479 -6.03 17.41 -1.49
N GLY A 480 -6.52 18.48 -2.08
CA GLY A 480 -6.83 19.74 -1.39
C GLY A 480 -8.09 19.61 -0.53
N ASN A 481 -8.17 20.48 0.49
CA ASN A 481 -9.36 20.52 1.33
C ASN A 481 -10.55 21.09 0.53
N GLY A 482 -11.56 20.28 0.31
CA GLY A 482 -12.75 20.64 -0.45
C GLY A 482 -12.77 20.18 -1.90
N ASP A 483 -11.73 19.55 -2.42
CA ASP A 483 -11.71 19.03 -3.80
C ASP A 483 -12.78 17.95 -4.02
N PHE A 484 -13.01 17.10 -3.02
CA PHE A 484 -14.12 16.14 -3.08
C PHE A 484 -15.43 16.83 -2.67
N THR A 485 -15.99 17.60 -3.57
CA THR A 485 -17.22 18.38 -3.34
C THR A 485 -18.46 17.49 -3.32
N LYS A 486 -19.61 18.06 -2.86
CA LYS A 486 -20.92 17.39 -2.97
C LYS A 486 -21.35 17.19 -4.40
N GLU A 487 -21.05 18.14 -5.27
CA GLU A 487 -21.36 18.09 -6.69
C GLU A 487 -20.61 16.93 -7.35
N LEU A 488 -19.31 16.78 -7.06
CA LEU A 488 -18.51 15.66 -7.55
C LEU A 488 -19.05 14.32 -7.03
N ALA A 489 -19.34 14.23 -5.73
CA ALA A 489 -19.96 13.03 -5.14
C ALA A 489 -21.31 12.71 -5.80
N GLY A 490 -22.13 13.70 -6.10
CA GLY A 490 -23.39 13.55 -6.84
C GLY A 490 -23.20 13.03 -8.26
N ARG A 491 -22.18 13.54 -8.99
CA ARG A 491 -21.83 13.06 -10.33
C ARG A 491 -21.37 11.61 -10.31
N ILE A 492 -20.49 11.25 -9.38
CA ILE A 492 -20.02 9.86 -9.17
C ILE A 492 -21.22 8.95 -8.87
N ARG A 493 -22.08 9.35 -7.93
CA ARG A 493 -23.30 8.58 -7.56
C ARG A 493 -24.23 8.34 -8.75
N SER A 494 -24.39 9.33 -9.61
CA SER A 494 -25.23 9.21 -10.80
C SER A 494 -24.69 8.15 -11.75
N MET A 495 -23.37 8.11 -11.96
CA MET A 495 -22.71 7.09 -12.77
C MET A 495 -22.76 5.70 -12.12
N THR A 496 -22.53 5.62 -10.80
CA THR A 496 -22.63 4.39 -10.01
C THR A 496 -24.01 3.76 -10.16
N LYS A 497 -25.08 4.55 -10.01
CA LYS A 497 -26.46 4.09 -10.17
C LYS A 497 -26.78 3.69 -11.61
N LEU A 498 -26.30 4.45 -12.60
CA LEU A 498 -26.55 4.18 -14.02
C LEU A 498 -26.05 2.82 -14.45
N TYR A 499 -24.90 2.39 -13.91
CA TYR A 499 -24.26 1.11 -14.24
C TYR A 499 -24.51 0.01 -13.21
N GLY A 500 -25.36 0.25 -12.19
CA GLY A 500 -25.79 -0.77 -11.22
C GLY A 500 -24.63 -1.27 -10.34
N ARG A 501 -23.84 -0.33 -9.81
CA ARG A 501 -22.72 -0.63 -8.91
C ARG A 501 -22.99 -0.17 -7.48
#